data_166a04331aa4813735ac75c65e890708
#
_entry.id   166a04331aa4813735ac75c65e890708
#
_cell.length_a   1.000
_cell.length_b   1.000
_cell.length_c   1.000
_cell.angle_alpha   90.00
_cell.angle_beta   90.00
_cell.angle_gamma   90.00
#
_symmetry.space_group_name_H-M   'P 1'
#
loop_
_entity.id
_entity.type
_entity.pdbx_description
1 polymer ?
#
loop_
_entity_poly.entity_id
_entity_poly.type
_entity_poly.pdbx_seq_one_letter_code
_entity_poly.pdbx_strand_id
1 'polypeptide(L)'
;VLYKNEVLLCARNKKIDARFLLGLMKQESSFRSNAKSPAGARGLLQLTYDTALKYSTAAGYPNLQPEDLYRTDINIAIACIYIAELLKKFDGFYEAVAASYNGGEDNAERWLKRTNPNDKGVFVAEIGFPETKNYVLKVMVNYQIYRQLYDENLKSYSNRMQEKSR
;
A
#
# COMPACT_ATOMS: atom_id res chain seq x y z
N VAL A 1 -10.75 -0.35 13.10
CA VAL A 1 -9.56 -0.31 12.23
C VAL A 1 -8.62 0.76 12.76
N LEU A 2 -7.35 0.42 12.96
CA LEU A 2 -6.30 1.37 13.32
C LEU A 2 -6.06 2.36 12.17
N TYR A 3 -5.78 3.61 12.52
CA TYR A 3 -5.47 4.70 11.55
C TYR A 3 -6.54 4.91 10.48
N LYS A 4 -7.80 4.66 10.84
CA LYS A 4 -8.94 4.68 9.91
C LYS A 4 -9.10 6.02 9.21
N ASN A 5 -8.98 7.13 9.94
CA ASN A 5 -9.21 8.46 9.40
C ASN A 5 -8.15 8.83 8.37
N GLU A 6 -6.88 8.58 8.66
CA GLU A 6 -5.75 8.84 7.77
C GLU A 6 -5.82 7.98 6.50
N VAL A 7 -6.14 6.70 6.67
CA VAL A 7 -6.30 5.76 5.56
C VAL A 7 -7.47 6.17 4.65
N LEU A 8 -8.62 6.53 5.22
CA LEU A 8 -9.78 6.97 4.43
C LEU A 8 -9.54 8.31 3.74
N LEU A 9 -8.85 9.25 4.39
CA LEU A 9 -8.49 10.52 3.78
C LEU A 9 -7.61 10.29 2.54
N CYS A 10 -6.60 9.47 2.66
CA CYS A 10 -5.74 9.03 1.55
C CYS A 10 -6.57 8.38 0.44
N ALA A 11 -7.34 7.36 0.76
CA ALA A 11 -8.11 6.57 -0.18
C ALA A 11 -9.06 7.43 -1.03
N ARG A 12 -9.80 8.34 -0.40
CA ARG A 12 -10.75 9.22 -1.07
C ARG A 12 -10.06 10.23 -1.99
N ASN A 13 -9.01 10.88 -1.50
CA ASN A 13 -8.30 11.94 -2.24
C ASN A 13 -7.55 11.39 -3.46
N LYS A 14 -7.09 10.15 -3.41
CA LYS A 14 -6.24 9.54 -4.43
C LYS A 14 -6.90 8.39 -5.19
N LYS A 15 -8.18 8.10 -4.92
CA LYS A 15 -8.94 6.99 -5.54
C LYS A 15 -8.26 5.63 -5.36
N ILE A 16 -7.71 5.40 -4.17
CA ILE A 16 -7.10 4.13 -3.78
C ILE A 16 -8.11 3.37 -2.93
N ASP A 17 -8.21 2.06 -3.10
CA ASP A 17 -9.02 1.25 -2.19
C ASP A 17 -8.37 1.21 -0.81
N ALA A 18 -9.09 1.69 0.21
CA ALA A 18 -8.60 1.74 1.59
C ALA A 18 -8.18 0.36 2.11
N ARG A 19 -8.83 -0.70 1.65
CA ARG A 19 -8.54 -2.10 2.04
C ARG A 19 -7.21 -2.59 1.46
N PHE A 20 -6.81 -2.07 0.29
CA PHE A 20 -5.47 -2.32 -0.27
C PHE A 20 -4.38 -1.64 0.56
N LEU A 21 -4.59 -0.39 0.99
CA LEU A 21 -3.68 0.30 1.91
C LEU A 21 -3.50 -0.47 3.22
N LEU A 22 -4.59 -1.03 3.78
CA LEU A 22 -4.50 -1.89 4.96
C LEU A 22 -3.70 -3.17 4.66
N GLY A 23 -3.86 -3.74 3.48
CA GLY A 23 -3.11 -4.93 3.04
C GLY A 23 -1.60 -4.68 2.97
N LEU A 24 -1.19 -3.55 2.39
CA LEU A 24 0.20 -3.09 2.40
C LEU A 24 0.71 -2.85 3.81
N MET A 25 -0.01 -2.08 4.61
CA MET A 25 0.38 -1.73 5.99
C MET A 25 0.53 -2.98 6.88
N LYS A 26 -0.34 -3.96 6.70
CA LYS A 26 -0.23 -5.26 7.38
C LYS A 26 1.07 -5.97 7.00
N GLN A 27 1.41 -6.00 5.71
CA GLN A 27 2.62 -6.67 5.23
C GLN A 27 3.89 -5.91 5.63
N GLU A 28 3.88 -4.57 5.55
CA GLU A 28 5.07 -3.76 5.80
C GLU A 28 5.46 -3.70 7.28
N SER A 29 4.52 -3.46 8.15
CA SER A 29 4.81 -3.17 9.56
C SER A 29 3.97 -3.94 10.56
N SER A 30 2.97 -4.70 10.13
CA SER A 30 1.90 -5.22 11.00
C SER A 30 1.27 -4.12 11.85
N PHE A 31 1.05 -2.93 11.26
CA PHE A 31 0.49 -1.74 11.89
C PHE A 31 1.37 -1.13 13.01
N ARG A 32 2.67 -1.41 13.03
CA ARG A 32 3.60 -0.82 14.01
C ARG A 32 4.20 0.47 13.46
N SER A 33 3.84 1.61 14.04
CA SER A 33 4.33 2.93 13.63
C SER A 33 5.83 3.13 13.85
N ASN A 34 6.43 2.40 14.80
CA ASN A 34 7.84 2.44 15.13
C ASN A 34 8.69 1.39 14.39
N ALA A 35 8.12 0.70 13.40
CA ALA A 35 8.86 -0.31 12.64
C ALA A 35 10.03 0.33 11.86
N LYS A 36 11.18 -0.36 11.89
CA LYS A 36 12.37 -0.01 11.10
C LYS A 36 12.96 -1.27 10.50
N SER A 37 13.23 -1.24 9.20
CA SER A 37 13.89 -2.36 8.52
C SER A 37 15.42 -2.20 8.56
N PRO A 38 16.19 -3.28 8.29
CA PRO A 38 17.64 -3.21 8.13
C PRO A 38 18.07 -2.24 7.02
N ALA A 39 17.26 -2.08 5.98
CA ALA A 39 17.48 -1.14 4.89
C ALA A 39 17.09 0.31 5.22
N GLY A 40 16.68 0.59 6.46
CA GLY A 40 16.33 1.93 6.92
C GLY A 40 14.93 2.41 6.56
N ALA A 41 14.06 1.54 6.04
CA ALA A 41 12.64 1.85 5.86
C ALA A 41 11.96 2.03 7.22
N ARG A 42 11.04 3.02 7.34
CA ARG A 42 10.44 3.44 8.62
C ARG A 42 8.93 3.51 8.55
N GLY A 43 8.31 3.21 9.67
CA GLY A 43 6.91 3.48 9.95
C GLY A 43 5.93 2.49 9.32
N LEU A 44 4.67 2.88 9.31
CA LEU A 44 3.55 2.01 8.94
C LEU A 44 3.66 1.41 7.54
N LEU A 45 4.08 2.20 6.56
CA LEU A 45 4.21 1.80 5.16
C LEU A 45 5.68 1.67 4.72
N GLN A 46 6.61 1.57 5.68
CA GLN A 46 8.02 1.26 5.46
C GLN A 46 8.66 2.09 4.34
N LEU A 47 8.54 3.41 4.46
CA LEU A 47 9.19 4.34 3.53
C LEU A 47 10.68 4.47 3.85
N THR A 48 11.54 4.35 2.85
CA THR A 48 12.91 4.85 2.95
C THR A 48 12.90 6.37 2.87
N TYR A 49 13.90 7.01 3.50
CA TYR A 49 13.97 8.48 3.51
C TYR A 49 14.10 9.04 2.08
N ASP A 50 14.92 8.42 1.25
CA ASP A 50 15.12 8.83 -0.15
C ASP A 50 13.83 8.76 -0.97
N THR A 51 13.03 7.71 -0.79
CA THR A 51 11.72 7.61 -1.44
C THR A 51 10.77 8.66 -0.89
N ALA A 52 10.73 8.85 0.42
CA ALA A 52 9.85 9.82 1.06
C ALA A 52 10.14 11.26 0.63
N LEU A 53 11.40 11.63 0.45
CA LEU A 53 11.81 12.96 -0.02
C LEU A 53 11.21 13.33 -1.38
N LYS A 54 11.05 12.36 -2.27
CA LYS A 54 10.46 12.60 -3.60
C LYS A 54 9.03 13.10 -3.54
N TYR A 55 8.30 12.71 -2.49
CA TYR A 55 6.86 12.96 -2.35
C TYR A 55 6.50 13.88 -1.18
N SER A 56 7.46 14.21 -0.32
CA SER A 56 7.24 14.93 0.93
C SER A 56 6.65 16.32 0.71
N THR A 57 7.18 17.08 -0.24
CA THR A 57 6.67 18.43 -0.56
C THR A 57 5.22 18.38 -1.06
N ALA A 58 4.92 17.45 -1.96
CA ALA A 58 3.57 17.26 -2.47
C ALA A 58 2.58 16.79 -1.38
N ALA A 59 3.09 16.11 -0.34
CA ALA A 59 2.31 15.72 0.83
C ALA A 59 2.16 16.84 1.88
N GLY A 60 2.80 18.00 1.68
CA GLY A 60 2.75 19.12 2.61
C GLY A 60 3.88 19.15 3.65
N TYR A 61 4.94 18.35 3.43
CA TYR A 61 6.08 18.22 4.36
C TYR A 61 7.42 18.54 3.67
N PRO A 62 7.67 19.81 3.26
CA PRO A 62 8.87 20.18 2.48
C PRO A 62 10.17 20.04 3.28
N ASN A 63 10.11 20.08 4.61
CA ASN A 63 11.27 19.98 5.52
C ASN A 63 11.34 18.65 6.26
N LEU A 64 10.92 17.57 5.59
CA LEU A 64 10.87 16.23 6.17
C LEU A 64 12.22 15.81 6.75
N GLN A 65 12.21 15.29 7.98
CA GLN A 65 13.34 14.64 8.61
C GLN A 65 13.13 13.12 8.66
N PRO A 66 14.20 12.29 8.71
CA PRO A 66 14.05 10.83 8.72
C PRO A 66 13.14 10.31 9.84
N GLU A 67 13.18 10.94 11.02
CA GLU A 67 12.40 10.52 12.20
C GLU A 67 10.90 10.86 12.08
N ASP A 68 10.54 11.82 11.22
CA ASP A 68 9.15 12.16 10.94
C ASP A 68 8.38 10.96 10.34
N LEU A 69 9.08 10.03 9.70
CA LEU A 69 8.47 8.83 9.09
C LEU A 69 7.89 7.86 10.12
N TYR A 70 8.15 8.03 11.41
CA TYR A 70 7.47 7.28 12.48
C TYR A 70 6.12 7.89 12.87
N ARG A 71 5.85 9.13 12.46
CA ARG A 71 4.54 9.75 12.63
C ARG A 71 3.55 9.18 11.62
N THR A 72 2.43 8.70 12.11
CA THR A 72 1.43 7.97 11.32
C THR A 72 0.78 8.82 10.24
N ASP A 73 0.46 10.07 10.58
CA ASP A 73 -0.11 11.07 9.67
C ASP A 73 0.83 11.36 8.49
N ILE A 74 2.10 11.60 8.78
CA ILE A 74 3.13 11.91 7.77
C ILE A 74 3.42 10.69 6.89
N ASN A 75 3.65 9.53 7.51
CA ASN A 75 3.96 8.30 6.81
C ASN A 75 2.87 7.91 5.82
N ILE A 76 1.60 7.93 6.24
CA ILE A 76 0.46 7.60 5.39
C ILE A 76 0.29 8.66 4.28
N ALA A 77 0.41 9.96 4.60
CA ALA A 77 0.24 11.02 3.61
C ALA A 77 1.27 10.92 2.47
N ILE A 78 2.55 10.70 2.80
CA ILE A 78 3.62 10.56 1.80
C ILE A 78 3.46 9.28 0.99
N ALA A 79 3.24 8.14 1.66
CA ALA A 79 3.03 6.86 0.99
C ALA A 79 1.81 6.89 0.06
N CYS A 80 0.77 7.63 0.44
CA CYS A 80 -0.43 7.80 -0.36
C CYS A 80 -0.15 8.41 -1.74
N ILE A 81 0.68 9.45 -1.80
CA ILE A 81 1.07 10.08 -3.07
C ILE A 81 1.89 9.10 -3.90
N TYR A 82 2.86 8.43 -3.29
CA TYR A 82 3.67 7.43 -3.96
C TYR A 82 2.83 6.29 -4.54
N ILE A 83 1.93 5.70 -3.76
CA ILE A 83 1.04 4.62 -4.21
C ILE A 83 0.11 5.10 -5.33
N ALA A 84 -0.39 6.34 -5.24
CA ALA A 84 -1.24 6.92 -6.29
C ALA A 84 -0.49 7.07 -7.62
N GLU A 85 0.77 7.45 -7.60
CA GLU A 85 1.62 7.50 -8.81
C GLU A 85 1.85 6.12 -9.40
N LEU A 86 2.14 5.12 -8.55
CA LEU A 86 2.27 3.74 -9.00
C LEU A 86 0.97 3.20 -9.62
N LEU A 87 -0.18 3.50 -9.01
CA LEU A 87 -1.48 3.12 -9.56
C LEU A 87 -1.73 3.74 -10.93
N LYS A 88 -1.38 5.01 -11.09
CA LYS A 88 -1.48 5.69 -12.38
C LYS A 88 -0.55 5.05 -13.41
N LYS A 89 0.68 4.76 -13.02
CA LYS A 89 1.70 4.14 -13.89
C LYS A 89 1.30 2.75 -14.36
N PHE A 90 0.72 1.94 -13.47
CA PHE A 90 0.31 0.57 -13.75
C PHE A 90 -1.19 0.42 -14.04
N ASP A 91 -1.85 1.51 -14.43
CA ASP A 91 -3.25 1.52 -14.88
C ASP A 91 -4.22 0.82 -13.89
N GLY A 92 -4.05 1.10 -12.60
CA GLY A 92 -4.87 0.54 -11.53
C GLY A 92 -4.59 -0.92 -11.17
N PHE A 93 -3.50 -1.50 -11.67
CA PHE A 93 -3.15 -2.89 -11.44
C PHE A 93 -2.45 -3.08 -10.08
N TYR A 94 -3.19 -3.44 -9.05
CA TYR A 94 -2.70 -3.53 -7.67
C TYR A 94 -1.53 -4.52 -7.47
N GLU A 95 -1.52 -5.64 -8.18
CA GLU A 95 -0.42 -6.61 -8.13
C GLU A 95 0.90 -6.00 -8.62
N ALA A 96 0.86 -5.19 -9.67
CA ALA A 96 2.03 -4.48 -10.18
C ALA A 96 2.48 -3.37 -9.22
N VAL A 97 1.53 -2.67 -8.58
CA VAL A 97 1.83 -1.69 -7.53
C VAL A 97 2.55 -2.35 -6.35
N ALA A 98 2.04 -3.49 -5.86
CA ALA A 98 2.68 -4.22 -4.77
C ALA A 98 4.08 -4.74 -5.17
N ALA A 99 4.23 -5.26 -6.39
CA ALA A 99 5.52 -5.70 -6.91
C ALA A 99 6.54 -4.56 -7.01
N SER A 100 6.08 -3.38 -7.47
CA SER A 100 6.89 -2.16 -7.54
C SER A 100 7.30 -1.67 -6.15
N TYR A 101 6.39 -1.69 -5.21
CA TYR A 101 6.62 -1.22 -3.85
C TYR A 101 7.75 -2.00 -3.15
N ASN A 102 7.82 -3.30 -3.34
CA ASN A 102 8.85 -4.18 -2.76
C ASN A 102 10.06 -4.38 -3.68
N GLY A 103 9.85 -4.66 -4.96
CA GLY A 103 10.90 -5.07 -5.89
C GLY A 103 11.46 -3.95 -6.76
N GLY A 104 10.90 -2.75 -6.65
CA GLY A 104 11.28 -1.59 -7.46
C GLY A 104 10.50 -1.45 -8.76
N GLU A 105 10.34 -0.22 -9.18
CA GLU A 105 9.50 0.19 -10.30
C GLU A 105 9.97 -0.37 -11.64
N ASP A 106 11.27 -0.31 -11.91
CA ASP A 106 11.88 -0.81 -13.15
C ASP A 106 11.74 -2.33 -13.29
N ASN A 107 11.84 -3.04 -12.17
CA ASN A 107 11.63 -4.48 -12.15
C ASN A 107 10.16 -4.84 -12.43
N ALA A 108 9.22 -4.15 -11.77
CA ALA A 108 7.80 -4.37 -11.98
C ALA A 108 7.39 -4.11 -13.45
N GLU A 109 7.88 -3.02 -14.05
CA GLU A 109 7.68 -2.76 -15.49
C GLU A 109 8.22 -3.86 -16.38
N ARG A 110 9.42 -4.33 -16.08
CA ARG A 110 10.08 -5.40 -16.85
C ARG A 110 9.30 -6.71 -16.79
N TRP A 111 8.77 -7.07 -15.62
CA TRP A 111 7.93 -8.24 -15.47
C TRP A 111 6.59 -8.07 -16.18
N LEU A 112 5.99 -6.88 -16.10
CA LEU A 112 4.73 -6.58 -16.77
C LEU A 112 4.83 -6.67 -18.29
N LYS A 113 5.95 -6.22 -18.88
CA LYS A 113 6.21 -6.32 -20.33
C LYS A 113 6.30 -7.75 -20.86
N ARG A 114 6.56 -8.73 -20.00
CA ARG A 114 6.61 -10.16 -20.37
C ARG A 114 5.24 -10.82 -20.32
N THR A 115 4.24 -10.14 -19.80
CA THR A 115 2.91 -10.70 -19.58
C THR A 115 1.90 -10.18 -20.60
N ASN A 116 0.86 -10.97 -20.85
CA ASN A 116 -0.32 -10.45 -21.51
C ASN A 116 -1.00 -9.46 -20.53
N PRO A 117 -1.25 -8.18 -20.92
CA PRO A 117 -1.77 -7.14 -20.04
C PRO A 117 -3.14 -7.48 -19.40
N ASN A 118 -3.81 -8.50 -19.89
CA ASN A 118 -5.13 -8.91 -19.40
C ASN A 118 -5.09 -10.09 -18.41
N ASP A 119 -3.92 -10.64 -18.08
CA ASP A 119 -3.81 -11.81 -17.20
C ASP A 119 -2.95 -11.51 -15.98
N LYS A 120 -3.61 -11.13 -14.88
CA LYS A 120 -2.98 -10.83 -13.59
C LYS A 120 -2.23 -12.02 -12.98
N GLY A 121 -2.72 -13.24 -13.21
CA GLY A 121 -2.07 -14.46 -12.74
C GLY A 121 -0.74 -14.71 -13.42
N VAL A 122 -0.67 -14.47 -14.72
CA VAL A 122 0.58 -14.55 -15.48
C VAL A 122 1.60 -13.53 -14.98
N PHE A 123 1.18 -12.28 -14.69
CA PHE A 123 2.07 -11.28 -14.12
C PHE A 123 2.76 -11.76 -12.83
N VAL A 124 1.99 -12.28 -11.89
CA VAL A 124 2.53 -12.77 -10.61
C VAL A 124 3.51 -13.93 -10.85
N ALA A 125 3.23 -14.82 -11.80
CA ALA A 125 4.14 -15.90 -12.17
C ALA A 125 5.49 -15.39 -12.71
N GLU A 126 5.47 -14.28 -13.47
CA GLU A 126 6.65 -13.66 -14.10
C GLU A 126 7.52 -12.83 -13.15
N ILE A 127 7.09 -12.59 -11.91
CA ILE A 127 7.91 -11.88 -10.92
C ILE A 127 9.21 -12.67 -10.68
N GLY A 128 10.34 -12.09 -11.09
CA GLY A 128 11.63 -12.77 -11.09
C GLY A 128 12.31 -12.89 -9.72
N PHE A 129 11.86 -12.10 -8.73
CA PHE A 129 12.40 -12.16 -7.37
C PHE A 129 11.47 -12.99 -6.47
N PRO A 130 11.93 -14.12 -5.90
CA PRO A 130 11.11 -14.96 -5.02
C PRO A 130 10.56 -14.19 -3.82
N GLU A 131 11.34 -13.28 -3.23
CA GLU A 131 10.91 -12.41 -2.13
C GLU A 131 9.74 -11.51 -2.57
N THR A 132 9.86 -10.83 -3.70
CA THR A 132 8.81 -9.94 -4.21
C THR A 132 7.57 -10.72 -4.61
N LYS A 133 7.71 -11.88 -5.23
CA LYS A 133 6.57 -12.77 -5.55
C LYS A 133 5.79 -13.13 -4.29
N ASN A 134 6.48 -13.56 -3.25
CA ASN A 134 5.87 -13.90 -1.97
C ASN A 134 5.22 -12.67 -1.30
N TYR A 135 5.87 -11.50 -1.38
CA TYR A 135 5.34 -10.24 -0.89
C TYR A 135 4.01 -9.90 -1.57
N VAL A 136 3.96 -9.93 -2.90
CA VAL A 136 2.73 -9.63 -3.67
C VAL A 136 1.60 -10.58 -3.28
N LEU A 137 1.87 -11.88 -3.19
CA LEU A 137 0.87 -12.86 -2.77
C LEU A 137 0.32 -12.54 -1.37
N LYS A 138 1.17 -12.20 -0.40
CA LYS A 138 0.75 -11.85 0.96
C LYS A 138 -0.06 -10.55 1.00
N VAL A 139 0.35 -9.51 0.26
CA VAL A 139 -0.40 -8.25 0.16
C VAL A 139 -1.79 -8.51 -0.41
N MET A 140 -1.88 -9.29 -1.50
CA MET A 140 -3.17 -9.57 -2.15
C MET A 140 -4.08 -10.44 -1.28
N VAL A 141 -3.53 -11.40 -0.53
CA VAL A 141 -4.29 -12.17 0.46
C VAL A 141 -4.84 -11.25 1.56
N ASN A 142 -4.00 -10.38 2.13
CA ASN A 142 -4.43 -9.39 3.12
C ASN A 142 -5.54 -8.49 2.56
N TYR A 143 -5.37 -8.01 1.34
CA TYR A 143 -6.38 -7.19 0.66
C TYR A 143 -7.72 -7.92 0.52
N GLN A 144 -7.72 -9.17 0.09
CA GLN A 144 -8.93 -9.98 -0.01
C GLN A 144 -9.61 -10.19 1.36
N ILE A 145 -8.83 -10.47 2.40
CA ILE A 145 -9.36 -10.59 3.77
C ILE A 145 -10.04 -9.29 4.20
N TYR A 146 -9.40 -8.13 3.98
CA TYR A 146 -10.01 -6.85 4.35
C TYR A 146 -11.25 -6.53 3.52
N ARG A 147 -11.34 -6.95 2.27
CA ARG A 147 -12.55 -6.85 1.45
C ARG A 147 -13.71 -7.69 1.97
N GLN A 148 -13.43 -8.83 2.59
CA GLN A 148 -14.45 -9.67 3.24
C GLN A 148 -14.93 -9.09 4.57
N LEU A 149 -14.06 -8.38 5.30
CA LEU A 149 -14.37 -7.83 6.61
C LEU A 149 -15.01 -6.44 6.57
N TYR A 150 -14.65 -5.63 5.58
CA TYR A 150 -14.99 -4.21 5.52
C TYR A 150 -15.47 -3.77 4.13
N ASP A 151 -16.37 -2.79 4.12
CA ASP A 151 -16.69 -2.03 2.90
C ASP A 151 -15.57 -1.00 2.55
N GLU A 152 -15.77 -0.28 1.47
CA GLU A 152 -14.82 0.75 0.99
C GLU A 152 -14.59 1.90 1.98
N ASN A 153 -15.54 2.14 2.89
CA ASN A 153 -15.44 3.11 3.97
C ASN A 153 -14.95 2.50 5.29
N LEU A 154 -14.40 1.30 5.24
CA LEU A 154 -13.91 0.54 6.39
C LEU A 154 -14.96 0.36 7.50
N LYS A 155 -16.23 0.21 7.11
CA LYS A 155 -17.30 -0.23 8.01
C LYS A 155 -17.36 -1.75 7.99
N SER A 156 -17.40 -2.36 9.18
CA SER A 156 -17.49 -3.81 9.31
C SER A 156 -18.84 -4.33 8.82
N TYR A 157 -18.82 -5.39 8.05
CA TYR A 157 -20.04 -6.10 7.64
C TYR A 157 -20.77 -6.75 8.82
N SER A 158 -20.07 -7.18 9.86
CA SER A 158 -20.66 -7.73 11.08
C SER A 158 -21.57 -6.72 11.80
N ASN A 159 -21.17 -5.45 11.84
CA ASN A 159 -21.96 -4.40 12.48
C ASN A 159 -23.25 -4.08 11.70
N ARG A 160 -23.27 -4.25 10.39
CA ARG A 160 -24.47 -4.04 9.56
C ARG A 160 -25.55 -5.11 9.79
N MET A 161 -25.16 -6.33 10.14
CA MET A 161 -26.12 -7.38 10.47
C MET A 161 -26.82 -7.11 11.80
N GLN A 162 -26.14 -6.51 12.78
CA GLN A 162 -26.73 -6.16 14.06
C GLN A 162 -27.68 -4.94 13.98
N GLU A 163 -27.41 -3.97 13.11
CA GLU A 163 -28.29 -2.81 12.89
C GLU A 163 -29.59 -3.17 12.17
N LYS A 164 -29.60 -4.23 11.34
CA LYS A 164 -30.80 -4.71 10.65
C LYS A 164 -31.69 -5.66 11.49
N SER A 165 -31.18 -6.08 12.65
CA SER A 165 -31.89 -6.99 13.58
C SER A 165 -32.54 -6.27 14.76
N ARG A 166 -32.47 -4.93 14.77
CA ARG A 166 -33.18 -4.03 15.71
C ARG A 166 -34.23 -3.23 15.00
#